data_4ebc569d8b20fe1b3860e359074fb836
#
_entry.id   4ebc569d8b20fe1b3860e359074fb836
#
_cell.length_a   1.000
_cell.length_b   1.000
_cell.length_c   1.000
_cell.angle_alpha   90.00
_cell.angle_beta   90.00
_cell.angle_gamma   90.00
#
_symmetry.space_group_name_H-M   'P 1'
#
loop_
_entity.id
_entity.type
_entity.pdbx_description
1 polymer ?
#
loop_
_entity_poly.entity_id
_entity_poly.type
_entity_poly.pdbx_seq_one_letter_code
_entity_poly.pdbx_strand_id
1 'polypeptide(L)'
;MATYVNDLRLKEIGTGESSGTWGTETNVNLELIGEALGYGTEGITTNADTHTTTVADGSTDPGRAMYIEYTGTLDSACTITIAPNTLSRMHFIENGTSGSQNIIIKQGSGATITIPPGD
;
A
#
# COMPACT_ATOMS: atom_id res chain seq x y z
N MET A 1 -20.98 14.61 -2.63
CA MET A 1 -20.41 13.27 -2.52
C MET A 1 -18.94 13.38 -2.19
N ALA A 2 -18.46 12.61 -1.24
CA ALA A 2 -17.04 12.59 -0.93
C ALA A 2 -16.24 11.93 -2.06
N THR A 3 -15.05 12.46 -2.31
CA THR A 3 -14.09 11.88 -3.25
C THR A 3 -12.81 11.57 -2.52
N TYR A 4 -11.94 10.80 -3.14
CA TYR A 4 -10.64 10.46 -2.55
C TYR A 4 -9.56 10.99 -3.46
N VAL A 5 -8.62 11.72 -2.88
CA VAL A 5 -7.70 12.55 -3.64
C VAL A 5 -6.25 12.23 -3.31
N ASN A 6 -5.37 12.63 -4.22
CA ASN A 6 -3.91 12.52 -4.21
C ASN A 6 -3.42 11.07 -4.05
N ASP A 7 -2.10 10.91 -3.97
CA ASP A 7 -1.48 9.58 -3.93
C ASP A 7 -1.63 8.89 -2.58
N LEU A 8 -2.16 9.58 -1.57
CA LEU A 8 -2.46 9.02 -0.26
C LEU A 8 -3.89 8.54 -0.15
N ARG A 9 -4.73 8.81 -1.15
CA ARG A 9 -6.16 8.46 -1.18
C ARG A 9 -6.90 8.97 0.04
N LEU A 10 -6.65 10.22 0.39
CA LEU A 10 -7.33 10.89 1.48
C LEU A 10 -8.76 11.25 1.09
N LYS A 11 -9.64 11.34 2.08
CA LYS A 11 -11.03 11.74 1.82
C LYS A 11 -11.13 13.23 1.65
N GLU A 12 -11.67 13.66 0.53
CA GLU A 12 -12.03 15.06 0.30
C GLU A 12 -13.51 15.24 0.62
N ILE A 13 -13.81 16.01 1.65
CA ILE A 13 -15.17 16.24 2.11
C ILE A 13 -15.78 17.35 1.25
N GLY A 14 -16.93 17.04 0.61
CA GLY A 14 -17.66 18.04 -0.18
C GLY A 14 -18.31 19.09 0.72
N THR A 15 -18.53 20.26 0.17
CA THR A 15 -19.19 21.34 0.90
C THR A 15 -20.57 20.88 1.35
N GLY A 16 -20.83 21.02 2.65
CA GLY A 16 -22.10 20.61 3.26
C GLY A 16 -22.22 19.12 3.59
N GLU A 17 -21.19 18.33 3.26
CA GLU A 17 -21.16 16.91 3.62
C GLU A 17 -20.61 16.71 5.02
N SER A 18 -20.81 15.50 5.56
CA SER A 18 -20.23 15.05 6.84
C SER A 18 -20.58 15.93 8.03
N SER A 19 -21.79 16.49 8.02
CA SER A 19 -22.30 17.25 9.18
C SER A 19 -22.27 16.36 10.43
N GLY A 20 -21.58 16.85 11.47
CA GLY A 20 -21.40 16.11 12.71
C GLY A 20 -20.27 15.10 12.71
N THR A 21 -19.65 14.80 11.56
CA THR A 21 -18.58 13.80 11.46
C THR A 21 -17.30 14.33 10.81
N TRP A 22 -17.29 15.58 10.34
CA TRP A 22 -16.13 16.12 9.62
C TRP A 22 -14.85 16.12 10.46
N GLY A 23 -14.99 16.32 11.78
CA GLY A 23 -13.83 16.28 12.68
C GLY A 23 -13.19 14.90 12.74
N THR A 24 -14.01 13.85 12.85
CA THR A 24 -13.54 12.47 12.83
C THR A 24 -12.88 12.13 11.50
N GLU A 25 -13.49 12.54 10.39
CA GLU A 25 -12.96 12.27 9.06
C GLU A 25 -11.64 13.00 8.81
N THR A 26 -11.52 14.23 9.31
CA THR A 26 -10.26 15.00 9.22
C THR A 26 -9.17 14.32 10.04
N ASN A 27 -9.50 13.82 11.23
CA ASN A 27 -8.54 13.11 12.07
C ASN A 27 -8.06 11.83 11.42
N VAL A 28 -8.94 11.08 10.75
CA VAL A 28 -8.54 9.90 9.98
C VAL A 28 -7.55 10.28 8.89
N ASN A 29 -7.80 11.36 8.16
CA ASN A 29 -6.85 11.84 7.15
C ASN A 29 -5.48 12.14 7.73
N LEU A 30 -5.42 12.77 8.91
CA LEU A 30 -4.14 13.06 9.58
C LEU A 30 -3.42 11.76 9.97
N GLU A 31 -4.15 10.75 10.44
CA GLU A 31 -3.58 9.45 10.74
C GLU A 31 -3.01 8.78 9.49
N LEU A 32 -3.73 8.87 8.35
CA LEU A 32 -3.25 8.31 7.09
C LEU A 32 -1.98 8.99 6.59
N ILE A 33 -1.86 10.30 6.80
CA ILE A 33 -0.63 11.02 6.48
C ILE A 33 0.53 10.51 7.34
N GLY A 34 0.28 10.28 8.62
CA GLY A 34 1.28 9.70 9.51
C GLY A 34 1.72 8.30 9.07
N GLU A 35 0.76 7.46 8.67
CA GLU A 35 1.07 6.12 8.13
C GLU A 35 1.94 6.22 6.88
N ALA A 36 1.65 7.19 6.02
CA ALA A 36 2.37 7.36 4.76
C ALA A 36 3.84 7.73 4.94
N LEU A 37 4.21 8.26 6.10
CA LEU A 37 5.59 8.62 6.42
C LEU A 37 6.29 7.54 7.25
N GLY A 38 5.61 6.45 7.56
CA GLY A 38 6.09 5.44 8.47
C GLY A 38 6.41 4.11 7.81
N TYR A 39 6.46 3.09 8.67
CA TYR A 39 6.79 1.71 8.33
C TYR A 39 5.52 0.86 8.43
N GLY A 40 5.35 -0.06 7.49
CA GLY A 40 4.24 -1.02 7.53
C GLY A 40 4.69 -2.38 7.05
N THR A 41 3.96 -3.41 7.47
CA THR A 41 4.17 -4.78 6.99
C THR A 41 2.93 -5.24 6.25
N GLU A 42 3.15 -5.92 5.13
CA GLU A 42 2.05 -6.53 4.37
C GLU A 42 2.32 -8.01 4.21
N GLY A 43 1.38 -8.83 4.69
CA GLY A 43 1.49 -10.29 4.58
C GLY A 43 1.01 -10.78 3.23
N ILE A 44 1.79 -11.69 2.64
CA ILE A 44 1.42 -12.37 1.40
C ILE A 44 0.85 -13.74 1.78
N THR A 45 -0.22 -14.15 1.11
CA THR A 45 -0.80 -15.48 1.31
C THR A 45 0.27 -16.55 1.05
N THR A 46 0.31 -17.59 1.90
CA THR A 46 1.30 -18.65 1.79
C THR A 46 1.33 -19.23 0.37
N ASN A 47 2.53 -19.28 -0.20
CA ASN A 47 2.80 -19.82 -1.54
C ASN A 47 2.07 -19.08 -2.67
N ALA A 48 1.64 -17.84 -2.47
CA ALA A 48 1.01 -17.06 -3.53
C ALA A 48 2.03 -16.70 -4.60
N ASP A 49 1.64 -16.85 -5.86
CA ASP A 49 2.47 -16.45 -7.00
C ASP A 49 2.21 -15.01 -7.41
N THR A 50 1.09 -14.45 -6.97
CA THR A 50 0.72 -13.06 -7.23
C THR A 50 0.10 -12.46 -5.98
N HIS A 51 0.27 -11.15 -5.83
CA HIS A 51 -0.31 -10.39 -4.72
C HIS A 51 -0.59 -8.98 -5.20
N THR A 52 -1.64 -8.36 -4.69
CA THR A 52 -1.95 -6.97 -4.99
C THR A 52 -1.92 -6.16 -3.71
N THR A 53 -1.09 -5.11 -3.70
CA THR A 53 -1.05 -4.13 -2.61
C THR A 53 -1.90 -2.94 -3.05
N THR A 54 -3.01 -2.69 -2.36
CA THR A 54 -3.91 -1.60 -2.71
C THR A 54 -3.86 -0.53 -1.63
N VAL A 55 -3.65 0.72 -2.04
CA VAL A 55 -3.79 1.86 -1.12
C VAL A 55 -5.28 2.16 -1.03
N ALA A 56 -5.87 1.87 0.12
CA ALA A 56 -7.31 1.98 0.33
C ALA A 56 -7.76 3.44 0.35
N ASP A 57 -8.96 3.68 -0.18
CA ASP A 57 -9.55 5.01 -0.16
C ASP A 57 -9.99 5.37 1.25
N GLY A 58 -9.33 6.36 1.86
CA GLY A 58 -9.73 6.91 3.15
C GLY A 58 -9.64 5.96 4.34
N SER A 59 -8.94 4.84 4.21
CA SER A 59 -8.82 3.81 5.25
C SER A 59 -7.38 3.40 5.43
N THR A 60 -7.06 2.87 6.61
CA THR A 60 -5.71 2.40 6.90
C THR A 60 -5.32 1.24 5.98
N ASP A 61 -4.05 1.23 5.57
CA ASP A 61 -3.53 0.21 4.65
C ASP A 61 -1.99 0.19 4.74
N PRO A 62 -1.37 -0.99 4.90
CA PRO A 62 0.10 -1.07 4.94
C PRO A 62 0.77 -0.57 3.66
N GLY A 63 0.09 -0.68 2.51
CA GLY A 63 0.62 -0.20 1.22
C GLY A 63 0.81 1.30 1.15
N ARG A 64 0.21 2.06 2.07
CA ARG A 64 0.40 3.50 2.16
C ARG A 64 1.75 3.87 2.76
N ALA A 65 2.36 3.00 3.56
CA ALA A 65 3.59 3.30 4.27
C ALA A 65 4.74 3.63 3.32
N MET A 66 5.63 4.51 3.75
CA MET A 66 6.83 4.82 2.97
C MET A 66 7.78 3.63 2.92
N TYR A 67 7.92 2.90 4.02
CA TYR A 67 8.72 1.68 4.10
C TYR A 67 7.78 0.50 4.26
N ILE A 68 7.75 -0.39 3.27
CA ILE A 68 6.88 -1.57 3.29
C ILE A 68 7.74 -2.81 3.37
N GLU A 69 7.51 -3.63 4.40
CA GLU A 69 8.10 -4.96 4.49
C GLU A 69 7.06 -6.00 4.08
N TYR A 70 7.35 -6.78 3.05
CA TYR A 70 6.51 -7.91 2.68
C TYR A 70 6.92 -9.14 3.47
N THR A 71 5.95 -9.80 4.08
CA THR A 71 6.16 -11.00 4.90
C THR A 71 5.33 -12.16 4.34
N GLY A 72 5.62 -13.35 4.81
CA GLY A 72 4.90 -14.56 4.40
C GLY A 72 5.88 -15.67 4.00
N THR A 73 5.34 -16.82 3.61
CA THR A 73 6.11 -17.97 3.16
C THR A 73 5.85 -18.23 1.69
N LEU A 74 6.91 -18.28 0.89
CA LEU A 74 6.79 -18.46 -0.57
C LEU A 74 7.53 -19.71 -1.02
N ASP A 75 6.96 -20.40 -2.01
CA ASP A 75 7.60 -21.55 -2.66
C ASP A 75 8.09 -21.21 -4.08
N SER A 76 7.78 -20.02 -4.56
CA SER A 76 8.21 -19.49 -5.86
C SER A 76 8.19 -17.97 -5.81
N ALA A 77 8.73 -17.32 -6.83
CA ALA A 77 8.71 -15.86 -6.90
C ALA A 77 7.26 -15.35 -6.92
N CYS A 78 7.00 -14.28 -6.20
CA CYS A 78 5.68 -13.66 -6.12
C CYS A 78 5.71 -12.29 -6.81
N THR A 79 4.81 -12.09 -7.76
CA THR A 79 4.65 -10.80 -8.43
C THR A 79 3.64 -9.96 -7.65
N ILE A 80 4.08 -8.78 -7.21
CA ILE A 80 3.28 -7.87 -6.40
C ILE A 80 2.93 -6.65 -7.25
N THR A 81 1.63 -6.40 -7.42
CA THR A 81 1.14 -5.24 -8.14
C THR A 81 0.69 -4.17 -7.15
N ILE A 82 1.22 -2.97 -7.30
CA ILE A 82 0.81 -1.81 -6.50
C ILE A 82 -0.39 -1.17 -7.18
N ALA A 83 -1.47 -0.98 -6.45
CA ALA A 83 -2.71 -0.42 -6.96
C ALA A 83 -3.22 0.70 -6.06
N PRO A 84 -4.00 1.63 -6.58
CA PRO A 84 -4.34 1.82 -7.99
C PRO A 84 -3.13 2.23 -8.84
N ASN A 85 -3.17 1.94 -10.13
CA ASN A 85 -2.02 2.17 -11.01
C ASN A 85 -1.80 3.64 -11.37
N THR A 86 -2.61 4.53 -10.81
CA THR A 86 -2.48 5.98 -10.98
C THR A 86 -1.65 6.64 -9.89
N LEU A 87 -1.23 5.88 -8.88
CA LEU A 87 -0.43 6.45 -7.78
C LEU A 87 1.00 6.71 -8.23
N SER A 88 1.55 7.85 -7.80
CA SER A 88 2.96 8.21 -7.98
C SER A 88 3.56 8.46 -6.61
N ARG A 89 4.32 7.49 -6.09
CA ARG A 89 4.87 7.56 -4.74
C ARG A 89 6.26 6.95 -4.69
N MET A 90 7.01 7.35 -3.67
CA MET A 90 8.29 6.72 -3.34
C MET A 90 8.06 5.73 -2.20
N HIS A 91 8.58 4.52 -2.37
CA HIS A 91 8.56 3.49 -1.33
C HIS A 91 9.95 2.91 -1.16
N PHE A 92 10.27 2.57 0.08
CA PHE A 92 11.36 1.66 0.41
C PHE A 92 10.71 0.30 0.64
N ILE A 93 11.13 -0.73 -0.08
CA ILE A 93 10.48 -2.04 -0.04
C ILE A 93 11.49 -3.09 0.37
N GLU A 94 11.11 -3.90 1.34
CA GLU A 94 11.93 -4.97 1.87
C GLU A 94 11.26 -6.31 1.59
N ASN A 95 12.04 -7.29 1.13
CA ASN A 95 11.58 -8.66 1.00
C ASN A 95 11.89 -9.42 2.30
N GLY A 96 10.93 -9.39 3.22
CA GLY A 96 11.01 -10.12 4.49
C GLY A 96 10.31 -11.48 4.44
N THR A 97 10.07 -12.02 3.23
CA THR A 97 9.43 -13.33 3.08
C THR A 97 10.42 -14.47 3.40
N SER A 98 9.87 -15.62 3.80
CA SER A 98 10.64 -16.84 3.99
C SER A 98 10.52 -17.75 2.76
N GLY A 99 11.45 -18.70 2.61
CA GLY A 99 11.46 -19.65 1.49
C GLY A 99 12.49 -19.32 0.42
N SER A 100 13.32 -18.31 0.64
CA SER A 100 14.42 -17.91 -0.27
C SER A 100 13.93 -17.59 -1.68
N GLN A 101 12.79 -16.91 -1.79
CA GLN A 101 12.20 -16.53 -3.06
C GLN A 101 12.25 -15.02 -3.28
N ASN A 102 12.29 -14.62 -4.55
CA ASN A 102 12.24 -13.21 -4.93
C ASN A 102 10.81 -12.68 -4.85
N ILE A 103 10.67 -11.37 -4.58
CA ILE A 103 9.43 -10.66 -4.89
C ILE A 103 9.69 -9.75 -6.09
N ILE A 104 8.65 -9.57 -6.91
CA ILE A 104 8.74 -8.79 -8.14
C ILE A 104 7.70 -7.70 -8.07
N ILE A 105 8.15 -6.45 -8.03
CA ILE A 105 7.25 -5.30 -7.84
C ILE A 105 6.93 -4.68 -9.19
N LYS A 106 5.66 -4.38 -9.40
CA LYS A 106 5.21 -3.65 -10.59
C LYS A 106 4.00 -2.78 -10.28
N GLN A 107 3.68 -1.89 -11.19
CA GLN A 107 2.45 -1.11 -11.17
C GLN A 107 1.82 -1.18 -12.56
N GLY A 108 0.56 -1.64 -12.61
CA GLY A 108 -0.10 -1.86 -13.90
C GLY A 108 0.70 -2.83 -14.77
N SER A 109 0.90 -2.46 -16.03
CA SER A 109 1.68 -3.24 -17.00
C SER A 109 3.10 -2.69 -17.17
N GLY A 110 3.57 -1.89 -16.23
CA GLY A 110 4.89 -1.26 -16.31
C GLY A 110 6.03 -2.23 -16.09
N ALA A 111 7.25 -1.66 -16.08
CA ALA A 111 8.46 -2.42 -15.81
C ALA A 111 8.45 -3.00 -14.40
N THR A 112 9.16 -4.09 -14.22
CA THR A 112 9.25 -4.77 -12.92
C THR A 112 10.61 -4.55 -12.27
N ILE A 113 10.62 -4.64 -10.94
CA ILE A 113 11.84 -4.64 -10.13
C ILE A 113 11.83 -5.91 -9.29
N THR A 114 12.92 -6.66 -9.34
CA THR A 114 13.05 -7.89 -8.56
C THR A 114 13.85 -7.61 -7.29
N ILE A 115 13.31 -8.04 -6.16
CA ILE A 115 13.96 -7.88 -4.85
C ILE A 115 14.27 -9.27 -4.31
N PRO A 116 15.55 -9.62 -4.17
CA PRO A 116 15.94 -10.92 -3.61
C PRO A 116 15.53 -11.05 -2.13
N PRO A 117 15.44 -12.27 -1.60
CA PRO A 117 15.12 -12.45 -0.18
C PRO A 117 16.17 -11.80 0.70
N GLY A 118 15.72 -11.08 1.72
CA GLY A 118 16.59 -10.38 2.66
C GLY A 118 17.01 -8.98 2.24
N ASP A 119 16.60 -8.56 1.05
CA ASP A 119 16.90 -7.21 0.55
C ASP A 119 15.73 -6.26 0.74
#